data_1b3384b300444d0dca5598455a5573a3
#
_entry.id   1b3384b300444d0dca5598455a5573a3
#
_cell.length_a   1.000
_cell.length_b   1.000
_cell.length_c   1.000
_cell.angle_alpha   90.00
_cell.angle_beta   90.00
_cell.angle_gamma   90.00
#
_symmetry.space_group_name_H-M   'P 1'
#
loop_
_entity.id
_entity.type
_entity.pdbx_description
1 polymer ?
#
loop_
_entity_poly.entity_id
_entity_poly.type
_entity_poly.pdbx_seq_one_letter_code
_entity_poly.pdbx_strand_id
1 'polypeptide(L)'
;PVIDSREISSTGGVRDPHILRCEDGKTFYMVVTDMVSGNGWSSNRAMVLLKSKDLVNWTSNIVNIQKKYPNQEDLKRVWAPQTIYDKEAKKYMVYWSMQHGNGPDIIYYAYANKDFTDIEGEPKTLFLPKNGKSCIDGDR
;
A
#
# COMPACT_ATOMS: atom_id res chain seq x y z
N PRO A 1 -0.08 12.84 15.57
CA PRO A 1 -0.49 11.76 16.33
C PRO A 1 -1.93 11.63 16.61
N VAL A 2 -2.67 11.88 15.66
CA VAL A 2 -4.10 11.95 15.76
C VAL A 2 -4.77 10.74 15.18
N ILE A 3 -4.01 9.82 14.62
CA ILE A 3 -4.56 8.60 14.04
C ILE A 3 -4.25 7.43 14.96
N ASP A 4 -5.29 6.74 15.41
CA ASP A 4 -5.12 5.54 16.20
C ASP A 4 -5.03 4.36 15.22
N SER A 5 -3.89 3.69 15.19
CA SER A 5 -3.66 2.59 14.26
C SER A 5 -4.67 1.46 14.43
N ARG A 6 -5.22 1.30 15.63
CA ARG A 6 -6.23 0.27 15.86
C ARG A 6 -7.54 0.59 15.17
N GLU A 7 -7.81 1.85 14.88
CA GLU A 7 -9.04 2.27 14.22
C GLU A 7 -8.94 2.16 12.70
N ILE A 8 -7.75 2.24 12.14
CA ILE A 8 -7.57 2.30 10.71
C ILE A 8 -7.03 1.02 10.09
N SER A 9 -6.64 0.04 10.90
CA SER A 9 -6.03 -1.18 10.40
C SER A 9 -6.84 -2.41 10.78
N SER A 10 -6.62 -3.49 10.04
CA SER A 10 -7.26 -4.77 10.34
C SER A 10 -6.48 -5.58 11.39
N THR A 11 -5.19 -5.28 11.56
CA THR A 11 -4.33 -6.03 12.48
C THR A 11 -4.15 -5.33 13.82
N GLY A 12 -4.54 -4.07 13.91
CA GLY A 12 -4.33 -3.26 15.10
C GLY A 12 -3.07 -2.42 15.08
N GLY A 13 -2.31 -2.47 14.00
CA GLY A 13 -1.09 -1.68 13.87
C GLY A 13 -0.79 -1.30 12.43
N VAL A 14 0.02 -0.28 12.25
CA VAL A 14 0.46 0.16 10.92
C VAL A 14 1.95 0.44 10.95
N ARG A 15 2.60 0.29 9.79
CA ARG A 15 4.03 0.52 9.64
C ARG A 15 4.32 1.21 8.32
N ASP A 16 5.53 1.74 8.21
CA ASP A 16 6.07 2.29 6.97
C ASP A 16 5.17 3.33 6.33
N PRO A 17 4.81 4.40 7.05
CA PRO A 17 3.94 5.42 6.47
C PRO A 17 4.67 6.20 5.39
N HIS A 18 3.95 6.53 4.32
CA HIS A 18 4.44 7.36 3.23
C HIS A 18 3.38 8.42 2.94
N ILE A 19 3.75 9.68 3.00
CA ILE A 19 2.83 10.81 2.83
C ILE A 19 3.21 11.57 1.57
N LEU A 20 2.20 11.93 0.78
CA LEU A 20 2.37 12.68 -0.45
C LEU A 20 1.40 13.85 -0.47
N ARG A 21 1.91 15.05 -0.78
CA ARG A 21 1.05 16.19 -1.08
C ARG A 21 0.54 16.05 -2.51
N CYS A 22 -0.77 16.17 -2.68
CA CYS A 22 -1.39 16.01 -3.99
C CYS A 22 -1.12 17.22 -4.89
N GLU A 23 -1.46 17.06 -6.18
CA GLU A 23 -1.23 18.09 -7.19
C GLU A 23 -2.02 19.37 -6.92
N ASP A 24 -3.13 19.28 -6.18
CA ASP A 24 -3.90 20.47 -5.81
C ASP A 24 -3.21 21.30 -4.73
N GLY A 25 -2.13 20.79 -4.13
CA GLY A 25 -1.40 21.49 -3.09
C GLY A 25 -2.12 21.55 -1.75
N LYS A 26 -3.30 20.98 -1.63
CA LYS A 26 -4.15 21.08 -0.45
C LYS A 26 -4.48 19.74 0.17
N THR A 27 -4.48 18.68 -0.61
CA THR A 27 -4.84 17.34 -0.15
C THR A 27 -3.56 16.55 0.08
N PHE A 28 -3.59 15.69 1.11
CA PHE A 28 -2.48 14.81 1.41
C PHE A 28 -2.98 13.38 1.39
N TYR A 29 -2.20 12.50 0.77
CA TYR A 29 -2.44 11.08 0.77
C TYR A 29 -1.39 10.40 1.63
N MET A 30 -1.79 9.37 2.34
CA MET A 30 -0.85 8.53 3.09
C MET A 30 -1.17 7.09 2.84
N VAL A 31 -0.13 6.28 2.69
CA VAL A 31 -0.28 4.84 2.60
C VAL A 31 0.57 4.20 3.69
N VAL A 32 0.06 3.15 4.29
CA VAL A 32 0.77 2.46 5.38
C VAL A 32 0.60 0.96 5.23
N THR A 33 1.56 0.22 5.80
CA THR A 33 1.48 -1.23 5.90
C THR A 33 0.57 -1.58 7.08
N ASP A 34 -0.44 -2.40 6.84
CA ASP A 34 -1.36 -2.87 7.88
C ASP A 34 -0.75 -4.14 8.51
N MET A 35 0.05 -3.94 9.55
CA MET A 35 0.79 -5.05 10.14
C MET A 35 1.15 -4.78 11.59
N VAL A 36 1.08 -5.85 12.39
CA VAL A 36 1.64 -5.89 13.74
C VAL A 36 2.70 -6.98 13.74
N SER A 37 3.94 -6.62 14.07
CA SER A 37 5.06 -7.57 14.03
C SER A 37 4.87 -8.74 14.99
N GLY A 38 4.07 -8.58 16.05
CA GLY A 38 3.74 -9.67 16.95
C GLY A 38 2.98 -10.81 16.27
N ASN A 39 2.33 -10.56 15.13
CA ASN A 39 1.64 -11.58 14.36
C ASN A 39 2.55 -12.22 13.31
N GLY A 40 3.82 -11.84 13.26
CA GLY A 40 4.77 -12.35 12.28
C GLY A 40 4.99 -11.40 11.13
N TRP A 41 6.20 -11.42 10.60
CA TRP A 41 6.59 -10.49 9.53
C TRP A 41 5.99 -10.83 8.17
N SER A 42 5.39 -12.01 8.03
CA SER A 42 4.75 -12.44 6.79
C SER A 42 3.27 -12.73 7.03
N SER A 43 2.64 -11.96 7.91
CA SER A 43 1.25 -12.19 8.29
C SER A 43 0.28 -11.20 7.67
N ASN A 44 0.78 -10.06 7.17
CA ASN A 44 -0.13 -9.03 6.69
C ASN A 44 -0.59 -9.28 5.26
N ARG A 45 -1.83 -8.88 4.97
CA ARG A 45 -2.45 -9.07 3.66
C ARG A 45 -3.05 -7.77 3.12
N ALA A 46 -2.80 -6.67 3.80
CA ALA A 46 -3.50 -5.42 3.52
C ALA A 46 -2.60 -4.22 3.67
N MET A 47 -3.00 -3.14 3.03
CA MET A 47 -2.46 -1.81 3.24
C MET A 47 -3.61 -0.86 3.51
N VAL A 48 -3.32 0.33 4.01
CA VAL A 48 -4.35 1.32 4.30
C VAL A 48 -4.06 2.57 3.47
N LEU A 49 -5.09 3.07 2.81
CA LEU A 49 -5.03 4.32 2.08
C LEU A 49 -5.73 5.39 2.91
N LEU A 50 -5.07 6.53 3.11
CA LEU A 50 -5.61 7.61 3.93
C LEU A 50 -5.56 8.93 3.18
N LYS A 51 -6.49 9.80 3.53
CA LYS A 51 -6.61 11.10 2.89
C LYS A 51 -6.91 12.16 3.93
N SER A 52 -6.29 13.34 3.79
CA SER A 52 -6.52 14.47 4.68
C SER A 52 -6.34 15.77 3.92
N LYS A 53 -7.00 16.82 4.39
CA LYS A 53 -6.82 18.18 3.85
C LYS A 53 -6.07 19.09 4.82
N ASP A 54 -5.80 18.62 6.02
CA ASP A 54 -5.20 19.45 7.06
C ASP A 54 -4.11 18.73 7.84
N LEU A 55 -3.79 17.48 7.50
CA LEU A 55 -2.82 16.62 8.20
C LEU A 55 -3.24 16.28 9.63
N VAL A 56 -4.46 16.63 10.02
CA VAL A 56 -4.98 16.35 11.36
C VAL A 56 -6.14 15.39 11.29
N ASN A 57 -7.07 15.65 10.39
CA ASN A 57 -8.27 14.81 10.23
C ASN A 57 -8.09 13.91 9.01
N TRP A 58 -8.09 12.60 9.25
CA TRP A 58 -7.83 11.61 8.22
C TRP A 58 -9.03 10.70 8.02
N THR A 59 -9.32 10.40 6.76
CA THR A 59 -10.22 9.30 6.43
C THR A 59 -9.35 8.14 5.95
N SER A 60 -9.78 6.92 6.22
CA SER A 60 -8.97 5.74 5.92
C SER A 60 -9.80 4.64 5.30
N ASN A 61 -9.14 3.83 4.48
CA ASN A 61 -9.75 2.67 3.85
C ASN A 61 -8.73 1.56 3.78
N ILE A 62 -9.13 0.36 4.20
CA ILE A 62 -8.27 -0.81 4.19
C ILE A 62 -8.41 -1.50 2.84
N VAL A 63 -7.27 -1.77 2.19
CA VAL A 63 -7.24 -2.53 0.95
C VAL A 63 -6.60 -3.87 1.26
N ASN A 64 -7.42 -4.91 1.37
CA ASN A 64 -6.94 -6.27 1.62
C ASN A 64 -6.74 -6.96 0.27
N ILE A 65 -5.49 -7.10 -0.13
CA ILE A 65 -5.15 -7.63 -1.45
C ILE A 65 -5.62 -9.07 -1.60
N GLN A 66 -5.46 -9.88 -0.56
CA GLN A 66 -5.84 -11.28 -0.64
C GLN A 66 -7.35 -11.48 -0.82
N LYS A 67 -8.14 -10.63 -0.18
CA LYS A 67 -9.61 -10.71 -0.30
C LYS A 67 -10.13 -10.07 -1.57
N LYS A 68 -9.44 -9.02 -2.04
CA LYS A 68 -9.91 -8.25 -3.19
C LYS A 68 -9.69 -8.97 -4.51
N TYR A 69 -8.61 -9.73 -4.64
CA TYR A 69 -8.22 -10.30 -5.92
C TYR A 69 -8.19 -11.82 -5.86
N PRO A 70 -8.52 -12.50 -6.99
CA PRO A 70 -8.42 -13.96 -7.06
C PRO A 70 -6.95 -14.39 -7.13
N ASN A 71 -6.71 -15.67 -6.89
CA ASN A 71 -5.39 -16.28 -7.03
C ASN A 71 -4.34 -15.69 -6.10
N GLN A 72 -4.76 -15.25 -4.93
CA GLN A 72 -3.84 -14.69 -3.92
C GLN A 72 -3.72 -15.61 -2.71
N GLU A 73 -4.02 -16.88 -2.87
CA GLU A 73 -4.00 -17.84 -1.75
C GLU A 73 -2.60 -18.00 -1.17
N ASP A 74 -1.57 -17.85 -2.00
CA ASP A 74 -0.19 -17.99 -1.56
C ASP A 74 0.46 -16.68 -1.15
N LEU A 75 -0.31 -15.61 -1.07
CA LEU A 75 0.21 -14.31 -0.65
C LEU A 75 0.67 -14.37 0.79
N LYS A 76 1.89 -13.92 1.04
CA LYS A 76 2.48 -13.93 2.38
C LYS A 76 2.53 -12.58 3.04
N ARG A 77 2.78 -11.54 2.25
CA ARG A 77 2.89 -10.20 2.83
C ARG A 77 2.67 -9.11 1.79
N VAL A 78 2.22 -7.96 2.27
CA VAL A 78 2.01 -6.73 1.50
C VAL A 78 2.75 -5.64 2.28
N TRP A 79 3.88 -5.16 1.76
CA TRP A 79 4.78 -4.30 2.52
C TRP A 79 5.07 -2.97 1.85
N ALA A 80 5.29 -1.96 2.70
CA ALA A 80 5.90 -0.70 2.34
C ALA A 80 5.25 0.00 1.14
N PRO A 81 3.93 0.24 1.17
CA PRO A 81 3.30 0.94 0.06
C PRO A 81 3.77 2.38 -0.04
N GLN A 82 3.86 2.87 -1.27
CA GLN A 82 4.16 4.27 -1.56
C GLN A 82 3.21 4.74 -2.65
N THR A 83 3.09 6.05 -2.79
CA THR A 83 2.24 6.61 -3.83
C THR A 83 2.93 7.79 -4.50
N ILE A 84 2.73 7.90 -5.81
CA ILE A 84 3.21 9.04 -6.60
C ILE A 84 2.13 9.43 -7.58
N TYR A 85 2.20 10.67 -8.09
CA TYR A 85 1.30 11.10 -9.13
C TYR A 85 1.91 10.77 -10.50
N ASP A 86 1.17 10.02 -11.29
CA ASP A 86 1.58 9.68 -12.66
C ASP A 86 0.97 10.72 -13.59
N LYS A 87 1.82 11.62 -14.09
CA LYS A 87 1.36 12.74 -14.93
C LYS A 87 0.78 12.29 -16.26
N GLU A 88 1.25 11.18 -16.79
CA GLU A 88 0.76 10.68 -18.06
C GLU A 88 -0.63 10.06 -17.91
N ALA A 89 -0.82 9.28 -16.86
CA ALA A 89 -2.11 8.67 -16.59
C ALA A 89 -3.07 9.62 -15.91
N LYS A 90 -2.56 10.70 -15.33
CA LYS A 90 -3.34 11.66 -14.54
C LYS A 90 -4.04 10.98 -13.38
N LYS A 91 -3.32 10.07 -12.73
CA LYS A 91 -3.81 9.28 -11.60
C LYS A 91 -2.70 9.12 -10.59
N TYR A 92 -3.09 8.81 -9.35
CA TYR A 92 -2.12 8.49 -8.32
C TYR A 92 -1.85 7.00 -8.37
N MET A 93 -0.59 6.63 -8.53
CA MET A 93 -0.17 5.25 -8.56
C MET A 93 0.25 4.85 -7.15
N VAL A 94 -0.21 3.69 -6.71
CA VAL A 94 0.22 3.08 -5.45
C VAL A 94 1.07 1.87 -5.83
N TYR A 95 2.24 1.77 -5.23
CA TYR A 95 3.11 0.62 -5.47
C TYR A 95 3.63 0.09 -4.14
N TRP A 96 3.83 -1.21 -4.11
CA TRP A 96 4.15 -1.91 -2.87
C TRP A 96 4.85 -3.23 -3.19
N SER A 97 5.39 -3.85 -2.14
CA SER A 97 6.07 -5.12 -2.27
C SER A 97 5.16 -6.26 -1.81
N MET A 98 5.16 -7.36 -2.56
CA MET A 98 4.44 -8.57 -2.17
C MET A 98 5.33 -9.78 -2.35
N GLN A 99 5.11 -10.78 -1.50
CA GLN A 99 5.74 -12.09 -1.63
C GLN A 99 4.65 -13.15 -1.74
N HIS A 100 4.81 -14.04 -2.72
CA HIS A 100 3.92 -15.18 -2.90
C HIS A 100 4.72 -16.46 -2.71
N GLY A 101 4.20 -17.37 -1.89
CA GLY A 101 4.86 -18.64 -1.62
C GLY A 101 6.29 -18.42 -1.12
N ASN A 102 7.24 -19.12 -1.69
CA ASN A 102 8.65 -19.01 -1.33
C ASN A 102 9.45 -18.16 -2.33
N GLY A 103 8.75 -17.40 -3.17
CA GLY A 103 9.40 -16.54 -4.15
C GLY A 103 9.98 -15.27 -3.55
N PRO A 104 10.62 -14.44 -4.37
CA PRO A 104 11.16 -13.17 -3.90
C PRO A 104 10.07 -12.14 -3.69
N ASP A 105 10.38 -11.07 -2.95
CA ASP A 105 9.53 -9.91 -2.90
C ASP A 105 9.61 -9.18 -4.25
N ILE A 106 8.46 -8.87 -4.80
CA ILE A 106 8.35 -8.21 -6.10
C ILE A 106 7.52 -6.96 -5.93
N ILE A 107 7.93 -5.89 -6.62
CA ILE A 107 7.19 -4.63 -6.58
C ILE A 107 6.02 -4.69 -7.55
N TYR A 108 4.85 -4.40 -7.04
CA TYR A 108 3.61 -4.33 -7.83
C TYR A 108 3.05 -2.93 -7.76
N TYR A 109 2.20 -2.58 -8.71
CA TYR A 109 1.52 -1.30 -8.69
C TYR A 109 0.08 -1.43 -9.18
N ALA A 110 -0.73 -0.45 -8.77
CA ALA A 110 -2.06 -0.24 -9.30
C ALA A 110 -2.37 1.25 -9.11
N TYR A 111 -3.35 1.74 -9.86
CA TYR A 111 -3.74 3.14 -9.70
C TYR A 111 -4.83 3.24 -8.66
N ALA A 112 -4.77 4.27 -7.83
CA ALA A 112 -5.83 4.56 -6.89
C ALA A 112 -7.04 5.11 -7.65
N ASN A 113 -8.22 4.86 -7.10
CA ASN A 113 -9.42 5.46 -7.65
C ASN A 113 -9.41 6.97 -7.37
N LYS A 114 -10.38 7.68 -7.95
CA LYS A 114 -10.45 9.13 -7.88
C LYS A 114 -10.45 9.65 -6.44
N ASP A 115 -11.09 8.94 -5.54
CA ASP A 115 -11.26 9.39 -4.16
C ASP A 115 -10.17 8.88 -3.22
N PHE A 116 -9.21 8.13 -3.74
CA PHE A 116 -8.12 7.52 -2.96
C PHE A 116 -8.65 6.64 -1.83
N THR A 117 -9.68 5.85 -2.13
CA THR A 117 -10.28 4.94 -1.16
C THR A 117 -10.04 3.49 -1.49
N ASP A 118 -9.57 3.19 -2.72
CA ASP A 118 -9.33 1.84 -3.17
C ASP A 118 -8.40 1.91 -4.38
N ILE A 119 -7.97 0.76 -4.86
CA ILE A 119 -7.17 0.66 -6.07
C ILE A 119 -8.01 0.06 -7.19
N GLU A 120 -7.71 0.43 -8.43
CA GLU A 120 -8.42 0.00 -9.61
C GLU A 120 -7.64 -1.08 -10.34
N GLY A 121 -8.36 -2.04 -10.93
CA GLY A 121 -7.75 -3.10 -11.70
C GLY A 121 -6.95 -4.07 -10.84
N GLU A 122 -6.25 -4.99 -11.48
CA GLU A 122 -5.41 -5.94 -10.79
C GLU A 122 -4.00 -5.39 -10.64
N PRO A 123 -3.31 -5.71 -9.53
CA PRO A 123 -1.90 -5.29 -9.39
C PRO A 123 -1.05 -5.87 -10.51
N LYS A 124 -0.17 -5.05 -11.04
CA LYS A 124 0.75 -5.44 -12.09
C LYS A 124 2.17 -5.34 -11.57
N THR A 125 3.05 -6.18 -12.11
CA THR A 125 4.45 -6.14 -11.74
C THR A 125 5.07 -4.85 -12.24
N LEU A 126 5.64 -4.07 -11.32
CA LEU A 126 6.35 -2.85 -11.68
C LEU A 126 7.81 -3.15 -11.99
N PHE A 127 8.38 -4.09 -11.24
CA PHE A 127 9.80 -4.34 -11.30
C PHE A 127 10.09 -5.76 -10.84
N LEU A 128 10.93 -6.48 -11.60
CA LEU A 128 11.37 -7.82 -11.25
C LEU A 128 12.86 -7.79 -10.91
N PRO A 129 13.26 -8.34 -9.75
CA PRO A 129 14.69 -8.42 -9.42
C PRO A 129 15.41 -9.30 -10.43
N LYS A 130 16.55 -8.81 -10.95
CA LYS A 130 17.27 -9.52 -11.99
C LYS A 130 17.82 -10.86 -11.53
N ASN A 131 18.20 -10.96 -10.29
CA ASN A 131 18.86 -12.16 -9.74
C ASN A 131 17.97 -12.91 -8.77
N GLY A 132 16.66 -12.72 -8.86
CA GLY A 132 15.73 -13.36 -7.95
C GLY A 132 15.78 -12.82 -6.53
N LYS A 133 16.48 -11.73 -6.30
CA LYS A 133 16.55 -11.12 -4.98
C LYS A 133 15.28 -10.34 -4.69
N SER A 134 14.90 -10.34 -3.43
CA SER A 134 13.71 -9.59 -3.02
C SER A 134 13.93 -8.08 -3.09
N CYS A 135 12.87 -7.37 -3.46
CA CYS A 135 12.82 -5.92 -3.38
C CYS A 135 11.76 -5.57 -2.35
N ILE A 136 12.18 -5.00 -1.24
CA ILE A 136 11.27 -4.74 -0.13
C ILE A 136 10.76 -3.31 -0.16
N ASP A 137 11.58 -2.40 -0.59
CA ASP A 137 11.25 -0.97 -0.61
C ASP A 137 11.04 -0.54 -2.05
N GLY A 138 9.85 -0.04 -2.37
CA GLY A 138 9.53 0.42 -3.71
C GLY A 138 10.14 1.76 -4.08
N ASP A 139 10.90 2.34 -3.21
CA ASP A 139 11.52 3.64 -3.44
C ASP A 139 12.60 3.54 -4.50
N ARG A 140 12.70 4.53 -5.33
CA ARG A 140 13.66 4.60 -6.43
C ARG A 140 14.44 5.88 -6.43
#